data_8afc4aa4855f67c9ea208ebf8e2bee2b
#
_entry.id   8afc4aa4855f67c9ea208ebf8e2bee2b
#
_cell.length_a   1.000
_cell.length_b   1.000
_cell.length_c   1.000
_cell.angle_alpha   90.00
_cell.angle_beta   90.00
_cell.angle_gamma   90.00
#
_symmetry.space_group_name_H-M   'P 1'
#
loop_
_entity.id
_entity.type
_entity.pdbx_description
1 polymer ?
#
loop_
_entity_poly.entity_id
_entity_poly.type
_entity_poly.pdbx_seq_one_letter_code
_entity_poly.pdbx_strand_id
1 'polypeptide(L)'
;MLEPQYDVVSQLLGSSGTPISPSSVLMVDADLREMARVEQIKLVLRELQCISEKLFVVQNHVRSIVAQAYALGATAVVSRPREIITKLAQIEFAEKAAKSGVEDASSHIAISAAAFTSMFAATRGGKLIDLSDAETATSQIISSIEEKGLSSWLDDVRRYHEGTFQHCLLVTGVAASFALDLGFSKSDVQRLGIAATLHDIGKARIPLPILDKPGALDPTEEQIMRCHPVIGYDVLRRLPEINPEILDAVRHHHEYLDGSGYPDALTAPQISDLVRLLTISDIFAALVELRPYRPAISRQEAYRHLCEMEGKLEQSLVEAFRTVALVA
;
A
#
# COMPACT_ATOMS: atom_id res chain seq x y z
N MET A 1 -16.84 -10.95 21.11
CA MET A 1 -16.72 -10.30 19.78
C MET A 1 -16.09 -11.21 18.74
N LEU A 2 -15.13 -12.07 19.08
CA LEU A 2 -14.47 -13.02 18.16
C LEU A 2 -15.15 -14.40 18.13
N GLU A 3 -15.76 -14.83 19.23
CA GLU A 3 -16.34 -16.16 19.43
C GLU A 3 -17.40 -16.65 18.41
N PRO A 4 -18.18 -15.79 17.72
CA PRO A 4 -19.06 -16.30 16.67
C PRO A 4 -18.33 -16.71 15.37
N GLN A 5 -17.09 -16.27 15.16
CA GLN A 5 -16.33 -16.49 13.94
C GLN A 5 -15.07 -17.33 14.14
N TYR A 6 -14.53 -17.37 15.36
CA TYR A 6 -13.26 -18.02 15.69
C TYR A 6 -13.42 -18.88 16.95
N ASP A 7 -12.73 -20.02 16.95
CA ASP A 7 -12.59 -20.84 18.17
C ASP A 7 -11.52 -20.22 19.07
N VAL A 8 -11.95 -19.52 20.11
CA VAL A 8 -11.08 -18.72 20.97
C VAL A 8 -10.75 -19.48 22.25
N VAL A 9 -9.47 -19.86 22.42
CA VAL A 9 -8.97 -20.45 23.66
C VAL A 9 -8.22 -19.36 24.44
N SER A 10 -8.75 -18.98 25.61
CA SER A 10 -8.13 -18.01 26.50
C SER A 10 -7.34 -18.69 27.59
N GLN A 11 -6.10 -18.25 27.82
CA GLN A 11 -5.23 -18.79 28.85
C GLN A 11 -4.53 -17.67 29.62
N LEU A 12 -4.46 -17.79 30.94
CA LEU A 12 -3.69 -16.86 31.77
C LEU A 12 -2.19 -17.15 31.66
N LEU A 13 -1.38 -16.10 31.62
CA LEU A 13 0.08 -16.21 31.65
C LEU A 13 0.54 -17.01 32.89
N GLY A 14 1.33 -18.08 32.65
CA GLY A 14 1.86 -18.95 33.71
C GLY A 14 0.97 -20.11 34.13
N SER A 15 -0.21 -20.31 33.52
CA SER A 15 -1.00 -21.53 33.70
C SER A 15 -0.60 -22.63 32.69
N SER A 16 -0.66 -23.91 33.08
CA SER A 16 -0.50 -25.04 32.16
C SER A 16 -1.73 -25.12 31.25
N GLY A 17 -1.51 -25.06 29.92
CA GLY A 17 -2.60 -24.92 28.96
C GLY A 17 -2.89 -26.14 28.13
N THR A 18 -3.98 -26.04 27.37
CA THR A 18 -4.40 -27.03 26.36
C THR A 18 -3.41 -27.01 25.18
N PRO A 19 -3.16 -28.15 24.49
CA PRO A 19 -2.35 -28.18 23.28
C PRO A 19 -2.92 -27.23 22.22
N ILE A 20 -2.07 -26.34 21.71
CA ILE A 20 -2.45 -25.34 20.69
C ILE A 20 -2.12 -25.93 19.30
N SER A 21 -3.08 -25.81 18.37
CA SER A 21 -2.87 -26.25 16.99
C SER A 21 -1.79 -25.39 16.29
N PRO A 22 -0.89 -25.98 15.46
CA PRO A 22 0.09 -25.23 14.70
C PRO A 22 -0.49 -24.17 13.73
N SER A 23 -1.75 -24.33 13.34
CA SER A 23 -2.48 -23.37 12.48
C SER A 23 -3.15 -22.24 13.25
N SER A 24 -2.89 -22.11 14.55
CA SER A 24 -3.51 -21.08 15.40
C SER A 24 -2.75 -19.76 15.33
N VAL A 25 -3.47 -18.66 15.52
CA VAL A 25 -2.90 -17.34 15.75
C VAL A 25 -2.75 -17.12 17.25
N LEU A 26 -1.56 -16.72 17.69
CA LEU A 26 -1.33 -16.36 19.09
C LEU A 26 -1.66 -14.88 19.30
N MET A 27 -2.60 -14.59 20.18
CA MET A 27 -2.88 -13.24 20.61
C MET A 27 -2.34 -13.03 22.03
N VAL A 28 -1.48 -12.02 22.22
CA VAL A 28 -0.89 -11.65 23.50
C VAL A 28 -1.48 -10.32 23.94
N ASP A 29 -2.34 -10.35 24.98
CA ASP A 29 -2.88 -9.16 25.62
C ASP A 29 -2.22 -9.03 27.01
N ALA A 30 -1.23 -8.15 27.11
CA ALA A 30 -0.48 -7.93 28.36
C ALA A 30 0.13 -6.55 28.43
N ASP A 31 0.27 -6.03 29.65
CA ASP A 31 1.01 -4.79 29.89
C ASP A 31 2.52 -5.03 29.79
N LEU A 32 3.10 -4.64 28.68
CA LEU A 32 4.54 -4.80 28.39
C LEU A 32 5.43 -3.82 29.18
N ARG A 33 4.90 -2.94 30.00
CA ARG A 33 5.67 -2.08 30.90
C ARG A 33 6.19 -2.85 32.12
N GLU A 34 5.53 -3.95 32.47
CA GLU A 34 5.90 -4.79 33.61
C GLU A 34 6.94 -5.83 33.20
N MET A 35 8.18 -5.65 33.64
CA MET A 35 9.30 -6.57 33.30
C MET A 35 9.02 -8.03 33.68
N ALA A 36 8.33 -8.26 34.80
CA ALA A 36 7.98 -9.62 35.23
C ALA A 36 7.04 -10.30 34.19
N ARG A 37 6.10 -9.58 33.62
CA ARG A 37 5.21 -10.09 32.55
C ARG A 37 5.96 -10.34 31.25
N VAL A 38 6.89 -9.46 30.90
CA VAL A 38 7.76 -9.61 29.71
C VAL A 38 8.55 -10.90 29.80
N GLU A 39 9.12 -11.24 30.95
CA GLU A 39 9.86 -12.50 31.13
C GLU A 39 8.94 -13.74 31.06
N GLN A 40 7.73 -13.65 31.61
CA GLN A 40 6.73 -14.73 31.47
C GLN A 40 6.32 -14.92 30.00
N ILE A 41 6.07 -13.84 29.26
CA ILE A 41 5.77 -13.89 27.82
C ILE A 41 6.91 -14.57 27.06
N LYS A 42 8.18 -14.24 27.34
CA LYS A 42 9.34 -14.87 26.70
C LYS A 42 9.36 -16.39 26.91
N LEU A 43 9.03 -16.86 28.11
CA LEU A 43 8.96 -18.28 28.40
C LEU A 43 7.88 -18.97 27.57
N VAL A 44 6.67 -18.42 27.57
CA VAL A 44 5.54 -18.95 26.77
C VAL A 44 5.84 -18.97 25.28
N LEU A 45 6.43 -17.87 24.73
CA LEU A 45 6.79 -17.78 23.32
C LEU A 45 7.86 -18.79 22.89
N ARG A 46 8.74 -19.22 23.82
CA ARG A 46 9.72 -20.30 23.55
C ARG A 46 9.06 -21.66 23.38
N GLU A 47 7.97 -21.90 24.09
CA GLU A 47 7.20 -23.15 23.97
C GLU A 47 6.29 -23.14 22.71
N LEU A 48 5.88 -21.96 22.25
CA LEU A 48 4.97 -21.75 21.13
C LEU A 48 5.68 -21.31 19.84
N GLN A 49 6.91 -21.80 19.61
CA GLN A 49 7.68 -21.45 18.38
C GLN A 49 7.04 -21.96 17.09
N CYS A 50 6.16 -22.95 17.16
CA CYS A 50 5.45 -23.49 15.99
C CYS A 50 4.36 -22.54 15.46
N ILE A 51 3.98 -21.49 16.22
CA ILE A 51 2.97 -20.51 15.79
C ILE A 51 3.68 -19.39 15.05
N SER A 52 3.37 -19.24 13.75
CA SER A 52 3.96 -18.22 12.88
C SER A 52 3.41 -16.82 13.17
N GLU A 53 2.11 -16.72 13.43
CA GLU A 53 1.42 -15.44 13.60
C GLU A 53 1.21 -15.09 15.07
N LYS A 54 1.82 -13.97 15.49
CA LYS A 54 1.80 -13.49 16.89
C LYS A 54 1.33 -12.04 16.94
N LEU A 55 0.05 -11.85 17.31
CA LEU A 55 -0.55 -10.53 17.48
C LEU A 55 -0.40 -10.04 18.93
N PHE A 56 0.19 -8.87 19.10
CA PHE A 56 0.26 -8.23 20.41
C PHE A 56 -0.78 -7.12 20.51
N VAL A 57 -1.65 -7.22 21.52
CA VAL A 57 -2.65 -6.19 21.82
C VAL A 57 -2.05 -5.23 22.83
N VAL A 58 -1.98 -3.94 22.47
CA VAL A 58 -1.43 -2.89 23.35
C VAL A 58 -2.48 -1.80 23.53
N GLN A 59 -2.62 -1.31 24.76
CA GLN A 59 -3.63 -0.28 25.08
C GLN A 59 -3.32 1.08 24.44
N ASN A 60 -2.04 1.38 24.20
CA ASN A 60 -1.58 2.62 23.58
C ASN A 60 -0.37 2.33 22.68
N HIS A 61 -0.33 2.90 21.48
CA HIS A 61 0.82 2.82 20.57
C HIS A 61 2.00 3.70 21.03
N VAL A 62 2.47 3.48 22.25
CA VAL A 62 3.71 4.12 22.73
C VAL A 62 4.89 3.42 22.07
N ARG A 63 5.79 4.17 21.44
CA ARG A 63 6.92 3.63 20.65
C ARG A 63 7.73 2.57 21.39
N SER A 64 7.98 2.76 22.70
CA SER A 64 8.73 1.79 23.50
C SER A 64 7.98 0.46 23.66
N ILE A 65 6.66 0.49 23.83
CA ILE A 65 5.82 -0.71 23.98
C ILE A 65 5.73 -1.47 22.65
N VAL A 66 5.55 -0.75 21.54
CA VAL A 66 5.53 -1.33 20.20
C VAL A 66 6.88 -1.97 19.85
N ALA A 67 8.00 -1.27 20.13
CA ALA A 67 9.34 -1.81 19.92
C ALA A 67 9.58 -3.06 20.77
N GLN A 68 9.10 -3.08 22.01
CA GLN A 68 9.20 -4.23 22.90
C GLN A 68 8.37 -5.43 22.42
N ALA A 69 7.17 -5.20 21.89
CA ALA A 69 6.35 -6.25 21.30
C ALA A 69 7.07 -6.90 20.11
N TYR A 70 7.63 -6.11 19.18
CA TYR A 70 8.41 -6.65 18.07
C TYR A 70 9.70 -7.35 18.52
N ALA A 71 10.38 -6.87 19.55
CA ALA A 71 11.53 -7.53 20.15
C ALA A 71 11.17 -8.89 20.79
N LEU A 72 9.92 -9.07 21.19
CA LEU A 72 9.37 -10.34 21.67
C LEU A 72 8.91 -11.27 20.53
N GLY A 73 8.97 -10.83 19.28
CA GLY A 73 8.60 -11.64 18.12
C GLY A 73 7.18 -11.43 17.64
N ALA A 74 6.57 -10.28 17.94
CA ALA A 74 5.27 -9.93 17.35
C ALA A 74 5.37 -9.87 15.83
N THR A 75 4.40 -10.46 15.13
CA THR A 75 4.21 -10.28 13.68
C THR A 75 3.33 -9.06 13.40
N ALA A 76 2.46 -8.69 14.35
CA ALA A 76 1.70 -7.46 14.31
C ALA A 76 1.40 -6.94 15.72
N VAL A 77 1.26 -5.61 15.83
CA VAL A 77 0.85 -4.93 17.07
C VAL A 77 -0.42 -4.15 16.78
N VAL A 78 -1.47 -4.40 17.56
CA VAL A 78 -2.82 -3.83 17.41
C VAL A 78 -3.29 -3.17 18.70
N SER A 79 -4.12 -2.14 18.62
CA SER A 79 -4.61 -1.42 19.79
C SER A 79 -6.14 -1.33 19.87
N ARG A 80 -6.83 -1.59 18.76
CA ARG A 80 -8.28 -1.46 18.68
C ARG A 80 -8.93 -2.78 18.29
N PRO A 81 -10.13 -3.10 18.81
CA PRO A 81 -10.83 -4.33 18.48
C PRO A 81 -11.03 -4.57 16.98
N ARG A 82 -11.26 -3.49 16.21
CA ARG A 82 -11.42 -3.58 14.75
C ARG A 82 -10.13 -4.00 14.04
N GLU A 83 -8.97 -3.54 14.50
CA GLU A 83 -7.66 -3.93 13.96
C GLU A 83 -7.40 -5.43 14.15
N ILE A 84 -7.83 -6.00 15.27
CA ILE A 84 -7.73 -7.44 15.55
C ILE A 84 -8.52 -8.23 14.50
N ILE A 85 -9.80 -7.86 14.29
CA ILE A 85 -10.69 -8.54 13.33
C ILE A 85 -10.10 -8.44 11.91
N THR A 86 -9.65 -7.25 11.52
CA THR A 86 -9.02 -7.04 10.21
C THR A 86 -7.79 -7.92 10.04
N LYS A 87 -6.92 -7.98 11.05
CA LYS A 87 -5.68 -8.78 10.98
C LYS A 87 -5.96 -10.28 10.96
N LEU A 88 -6.91 -10.76 11.74
CA LEU A 88 -7.33 -12.18 11.70
C LEU A 88 -7.90 -12.55 10.33
N ALA A 89 -8.76 -11.69 9.75
CA ALA A 89 -9.30 -11.93 8.41
C ALA A 89 -8.18 -11.98 7.34
N GLN A 90 -7.15 -11.15 7.44
CA GLN A 90 -5.98 -11.20 6.57
C GLN A 90 -5.21 -12.53 6.68
N ILE A 91 -4.96 -12.99 7.91
CA ILE A 91 -4.25 -14.25 8.18
C ILE A 91 -5.07 -15.43 7.64
N GLU A 92 -6.38 -15.47 7.92
CA GLU A 92 -7.28 -16.51 7.42
C GLU A 92 -7.33 -16.55 5.89
N PHE A 93 -7.35 -15.37 5.26
CA PHE A 93 -7.32 -15.26 3.80
C PHE A 93 -6.00 -15.78 3.23
N ALA A 94 -4.86 -15.41 3.83
CA ALA A 94 -3.54 -15.91 3.42
C ALA A 94 -3.43 -17.44 3.59
N GLU A 95 -3.94 -17.99 4.68
CA GLU A 95 -3.97 -19.45 4.91
C GLU A 95 -4.90 -20.20 3.92
N LYS A 96 -6.05 -19.63 3.61
CA LYS A 96 -6.98 -20.19 2.61
C LYS A 96 -6.39 -20.15 1.21
N ALA A 97 -5.72 -19.06 0.84
CA ALA A 97 -5.00 -18.94 -0.42
C ALA A 97 -3.89 -19.98 -0.54
N ALA A 98 -3.12 -20.22 0.52
CA ALA A 98 -2.07 -21.23 0.57
C ALA A 98 -2.61 -22.68 0.48
N LYS A 99 -3.84 -22.93 0.96
CA LYS A 99 -4.47 -24.26 0.95
C LYS A 99 -5.28 -24.58 -0.29
N SER A 100 -5.76 -23.57 -1.02
CA SER A 100 -6.73 -23.76 -2.12
C SER A 100 -6.12 -24.00 -3.49
N GLY A 101 -4.79 -23.92 -3.66
CA GLY A 101 -4.15 -24.09 -4.99
C GLY A 101 -4.65 -23.10 -6.06
N VAL A 102 -5.38 -22.04 -5.65
CA VAL A 102 -5.75 -20.91 -6.50
C VAL A 102 -4.55 -19.98 -6.56
N GLU A 103 -3.59 -20.38 -7.38
CA GLU A 103 -2.24 -19.79 -7.45
C GLU A 103 -2.18 -18.44 -8.16
N ASP A 104 -3.31 -17.75 -8.49
CA ASP A 104 -3.10 -16.73 -9.50
C ASP A 104 -3.27 -15.26 -9.07
N ALA A 105 -4.41 -14.80 -8.53
CA ALA A 105 -4.58 -13.39 -8.23
C ALA A 105 -4.10 -12.99 -6.82
N SER A 106 -4.32 -13.85 -5.84
CA SER A 106 -3.88 -13.63 -4.45
C SER A 106 -2.35 -13.64 -4.33
N SER A 107 -1.67 -14.40 -5.20
CA SER A 107 -0.20 -14.47 -5.27
C SER A 107 0.38 -13.14 -5.76
N HIS A 108 -0.11 -12.59 -6.88
CA HIS A 108 0.38 -11.33 -7.46
C HIS A 108 0.24 -10.15 -6.50
N ILE A 109 -0.92 -10.01 -5.84
CA ILE A 109 -1.16 -8.95 -4.84
C ILE A 109 -0.27 -9.14 -3.62
N ALA A 110 -0.15 -10.36 -3.08
CA ALA A 110 0.66 -10.63 -1.91
C ALA A 110 2.15 -10.34 -2.15
N ILE A 111 2.68 -10.75 -3.30
CA ILE A 111 4.07 -10.48 -3.69
C ILE A 111 4.28 -8.97 -3.84
N SER A 112 3.38 -8.29 -4.54
CA SER A 112 3.47 -6.84 -4.74
C SER A 112 3.38 -6.08 -3.41
N ALA A 113 2.47 -6.46 -2.52
CA ALA A 113 2.33 -5.85 -1.20
C ALA A 113 3.54 -6.09 -0.30
N ALA A 114 4.16 -7.27 -0.36
CA ALA A 114 5.42 -7.54 0.35
C ALA A 114 6.55 -6.63 -0.15
N ALA A 115 6.67 -6.43 -1.45
CA ALA A 115 7.62 -5.52 -2.05
C ALA A 115 7.38 -4.05 -1.62
N PHE A 116 6.12 -3.58 -1.62
CA PHE A 116 5.78 -2.26 -1.09
C PHE A 116 6.18 -2.13 0.39
N THR A 117 5.86 -3.14 1.21
CA THR A 117 6.22 -3.16 2.64
C THR A 117 7.72 -3.01 2.83
N SER A 118 8.53 -3.75 2.06
CA SER A 118 10.01 -3.68 2.07
C SER A 118 10.49 -2.27 1.73
N MET A 119 10.05 -1.71 0.61
CA MET A 119 10.45 -0.38 0.12
C MET A 119 10.07 0.74 1.10
N PHE A 120 8.85 0.73 1.63
CA PHE A 120 8.40 1.73 2.60
C PHE A 120 9.15 1.62 3.94
N ALA A 121 9.42 0.40 4.41
CA ALA A 121 10.22 0.17 5.62
C ALA A 121 11.67 0.66 5.44
N ALA A 122 12.31 0.37 4.31
CA ALA A 122 13.65 0.86 3.99
C ALA A 122 13.68 2.40 3.96
N THR A 123 12.71 3.03 3.28
CA THR A 123 12.59 4.49 3.19
C THR A 123 12.39 5.14 4.55
N ARG A 124 11.50 4.58 5.39
CA ARG A 124 11.26 5.05 6.76
C ARG A 124 12.49 4.91 7.64
N GLY A 125 13.23 3.83 7.48
CA GLY A 125 14.48 3.57 8.19
C GLY A 125 15.69 4.35 7.67
N GLY A 126 15.54 5.17 6.62
CA GLY A 126 16.65 5.92 6.00
C GLY A 126 17.63 5.04 5.20
N LYS A 127 17.27 3.79 4.92
CA LYS A 127 18.05 2.85 4.12
C LYS A 127 17.81 3.07 2.63
N LEU A 128 18.69 2.56 1.78
CA LEU A 128 18.46 2.49 0.34
C LEU A 128 17.35 1.46 0.06
N ILE A 129 16.52 1.78 -0.94
CA ILE A 129 15.52 0.85 -1.48
C ILE A 129 16.23 -0.11 -2.43
N ASP A 130 15.80 -1.35 -2.46
CA ASP A 130 16.15 -2.30 -3.51
C ASP A 130 15.18 -2.09 -4.70
N LEU A 131 15.71 -1.68 -5.86
CA LEU A 131 14.90 -1.49 -7.06
C LEU A 131 14.27 -2.79 -7.55
N SER A 132 14.86 -3.94 -7.24
CA SER A 132 14.30 -5.24 -7.60
C SER A 132 12.91 -5.48 -6.96
N ASP A 133 12.65 -4.88 -5.80
CA ASP A 133 11.31 -4.90 -5.18
C ASP A 133 10.29 -4.17 -6.07
N ALA A 134 10.64 -2.98 -6.58
CA ALA A 134 9.76 -2.21 -7.47
C ALA A 134 9.54 -2.92 -8.82
N GLU A 135 10.59 -3.51 -9.39
CA GLU A 135 10.52 -4.29 -10.63
C GLU A 135 9.65 -5.54 -10.44
N THR A 136 9.81 -6.23 -9.31
CA THR A 136 9.02 -7.42 -8.97
C THR A 136 7.55 -7.05 -8.81
N ALA A 137 7.22 -6.04 -7.99
CA ALA A 137 5.84 -5.59 -7.82
C ALA A 137 5.20 -5.21 -9.15
N THR A 138 5.90 -4.40 -9.95
CA THR A 138 5.43 -3.95 -11.27
C THR A 138 5.17 -5.12 -12.20
N SER A 139 6.10 -6.08 -12.29
CA SER A 139 5.96 -7.25 -13.18
C SER A 139 4.77 -8.12 -12.77
N GLN A 140 4.56 -8.35 -11.47
CA GLN A 140 3.42 -9.10 -10.97
C GLN A 140 2.08 -8.42 -11.31
N ILE A 141 2.02 -7.10 -11.17
CA ILE A 141 0.82 -6.31 -11.48
C ILE A 141 0.54 -6.34 -12.98
N ILE A 142 1.56 -6.12 -13.83
CA ILE A 142 1.42 -6.20 -15.29
C ILE A 142 0.91 -7.58 -15.71
N SER A 143 1.52 -8.67 -15.22
CA SER A 143 1.09 -10.03 -15.51
C SER A 143 -0.39 -10.25 -15.15
N SER A 144 -0.81 -9.79 -13.96
CA SER A 144 -2.21 -9.91 -13.56
C SER A 144 -3.16 -9.11 -14.45
N ILE A 145 -2.76 -7.91 -14.91
CA ILE A 145 -3.55 -7.10 -15.86
C ILE A 145 -3.64 -7.78 -17.23
N GLU A 146 -2.54 -8.32 -17.75
CA GLU A 146 -2.51 -9.05 -19.03
C GLU A 146 -3.38 -10.31 -18.99
N GLU A 147 -3.42 -11.02 -17.87
CA GLU A 147 -4.17 -12.27 -17.70
C GLU A 147 -5.68 -12.05 -17.46
N LYS A 148 -6.05 -11.09 -16.64
CA LYS A 148 -7.42 -10.95 -16.08
C LYS A 148 -8.10 -9.62 -16.38
N GLY A 149 -7.37 -8.67 -16.91
CA GLY A 149 -7.85 -7.30 -17.17
C GLY A 149 -7.91 -6.43 -15.91
N LEU A 150 -8.06 -5.13 -16.14
CA LEU A 150 -8.09 -4.11 -15.07
C LEU A 150 -9.28 -4.29 -14.12
N SER A 151 -10.46 -4.63 -14.63
CA SER A 151 -11.65 -4.77 -13.79
C SER A 151 -11.46 -5.83 -12.70
N SER A 152 -10.91 -7.00 -13.05
CA SER A 152 -10.58 -8.06 -12.09
C SER A 152 -9.53 -7.60 -11.10
N TRP A 153 -8.48 -6.91 -11.56
CA TRP A 153 -7.44 -6.35 -10.70
C TRP A 153 -7.99 -5.38 -9.67
N LEU A 154 -8.85 -4.43 -10.09
CA LEU A 154 -9.48 -3.45 -9.19
C LEU A 154 -10.32 -4.15 -8.10
N ASP A 155 -11.05 -5.21 -8.46
CA ASP A 155 -11.86 -5.96 -7.50
C ASP A 155 -10.99 -6.77 -6.53
N ASP A 156 -9.90 -7.33 -6.99
CA ASP A 156 -8.94 -8.06 -6.16
C ASP A 156 -8.22 -7.11 -5.18
N VAL A 157 -7.76 -5.95 -5.64
CA VAL A 157 -7.14 -4.93 -4.78
C VAL A 157 -8.13 -4.37 -3.75
N ARG A 158 -9.41 -4.19 -4.10
CA ARG A 158 -10.45 -3.74 -3.15
C ARG A 158 -10.67 -4.71 -1.99
N ARG A 159 -10.42 -6.01 -2.19
CA ARG A 159 -10.47 -7.03 -1.14
C ARG A 159 -9.24 -7.01 -0.25
N TYR A 160 -8.18 -6.34 -0.67
CA TYR A 160 -6.94 -6.21 0.07
C TYR A 160 -6.98 -4.97 0.95
N HIS A 161 -7.02 -5.14 2.28
CA HIS A 161 -7.36 -4.09 3.25
C HIS A 161 -6.17 -3.31 3.83
N GLU A 162 -5.03 -3.22 3.17
CA GLU A 162 -3.89 -2.40 3.63
C GLU A 162 -3.88 -1.03 2.92
N GLY A 163 -4.51 -0.02 3.54
CA GLY A 163 -4.85 1.26 2.94
C GLY A 163 -3.74 2.01 2.19
N THR A 164 -2.51 2.09 2.72
CA THR A 164 -1.42 2.83 2.06
C THR A 164 -0.94 2.14 0.78
N PHE A 165 -0.86 0.80 0.78
CA PHE A 165 -0.41 0.05 -0.39
C PHE A 165 -1.54 -0.17 -1.40
N GLN A 166 -2.79 -0.14 -0.95
CA GLN A 166 -3.95 -0.28 -1.83
C GLN A 166 -3.94 0.79 -2.93
N HIS A 167 -3.66 2.05 -2.57
CA HIS A 167 -3.54 3.13 -3.54
C HIS A 167 -2.43 2.86 -4.56
N CYS A 168 -1.21 2.53 -4.11
CA CYS A 168 -0.09 2.24 -5.02
C CYS A 168 -0.39 1.05 -5.94
N LEU A 169 -1.04 -0.01 -5.44
CA LEU A 169 -1.49 -1.14 -6.25
C LEU A 169 -2.50 -0.72 -7.32
N LEU A 170 -3.47 0.14 -6.95
CA LEU A 170 -4.47 0.66 -7.89
C LEU A 170 -3.82 1.51 -8.97
N VAL A 171 -2.97 2.48 -8.59
CA VAL A 171 -2.29 3.38 -9.54
C VAL A 171 -1.43 2.60 -10.50
N THR A 172 -0.64 1.62 -10.01
CA THR A 172 0.22 0.80 -10.86
C THR A 172 -0.59 -0.03 -11.85
N GLY A 173 -1.70 -0.64 -11.42
CA GLY A 173 -2.58 -1.40 -12.32
C GLY A 173 -3.25 -0.53 -13.37
N VAL A 174 -3.74 0.65 -12.98
CA VAL A 174 -4.36 1.61 -13.91
C VAL A 174 -3.33 2.11 -14.93
N ALA A 175 -2.12 2.49 -14.48
CA ALA A 175 -1.05 2.96 -15.35
C ALA A 175 -0.57 1.87 -16.33
N ALA A 176 -0.42 0.64 -15.87
CA ALA A 176 -0.08 -0.50 -16.71
C ALA A 176 -1.15 -0.76 -17.77
N SER A 177 -2.43 -0.80 -17.37
CA SER A 177 -3.55 -0.97 -18.30
C SER A 177 -3.60 0.16 -19.34
N PHE A 178 -3.32 1.41 -18.93
CA PHE A 178 -3.30 2.55 -19.83
C PHE A 178 -2.17 2.43 -20.88
N ALA A 179 -0.96 2.09 -20.43
CA ALA A 179 0.16 1.89 -21.36
C ALA A 179 -0.08 0.73 -22.35
N LEU A 180 -0.69 -0.37 -21.89
CA LEU A 180 -1.06 -1.50 -22.74
C LEU A 180 -2.13 -1.11 -23.78
N ASP A 181 -3.17 -0.36 -23.38
CA ASP A 181 -4.23 0.13 -24.27
C ASP A 181 -3.69 1.08 -25.34
N LEU A 182 -2.68 1.90 -24.99
CA LEU A 182 -1.96 2.77 -25.92
C LEU A 182 -1.00 2.00 -26.86
N GLY A 183 -0.82 0.71 -26.68
CA GLY A 183 0.07 -0.11 -27.49
C GLY A 183 1.56 0.13 -27.23
N PHE A 184 1.93 0.54 -26.03
CA PHE A 184 3.32 0.80 -25.65
C PHE A 184 4.16 -0.49 -25.71
N SER A 185 5.47 -0.31 -25.93
CA SER A 185 6.42 -1.43 -25.83
C SER A 185 6.47 -1.98 -24.40
N LYS A 186 6.84 -3.26 -24.24
CA LYS A 186 6.98 -3.87 -22.90
C LYS A 186 7.91 -3.07 -21.98
N SER A 187 8.98 -2.47 -22.52
CA SER A 187 9.90 -1.64 -21.75
C SER A 187 9.26 -0.33 -21.28
N ASP A 188 8.36 0.25 -22.07
CA ASP A 188 7.65 1.48 -21.72
C ASP A 188 6.54 1.22 -20.70
N VAL A 189 5.82 0.11 -20.87
CA VAL A 189 4.84 -0.37 -19.85
C VAL A 189 5.53 -0.60 -18.50
N GLN A 190 6.68 -1.28 -18.51
CA GLN A 190 7.46 -1.54 -17.30
C GLN A 190 7.95 -0.22 -16.68
N ARG A 191 8.44 0.72 -17.48
CA ARG A 191 8.93 2.02 -17.00
C ARG A 191 7.83 2.85 -16.35
N LEU A 192 6.65 2.96 -16.98
CA LEU A 192 5.50 3.64 -16.38
C LEU A 192 5.00 2.91 -15.13
N GLY A 193 4.98 1.58 -15.15
CA GLY A 193 4.60 0.77 -14.00
C GLY A 193 5.54 0.98 -12.80
N ILE A 194 6.88 1.03 -13.01
CA ILE A 194 7.84 1.32 -11.94
C ILE A 194 7.64 2.75 -11.41
N ALA A 195 7.42 3.74 -12.28
CA ALA A 195 7.11 5.09 -11.86
C ALA A 195 5.85 5.13 -10.98
N ALA A 196 4.78 4.42 -11.38
CA ALA A 196 3.55 4.29 -10.62
C ALA A 196 3.75 3.55 -9.28
N THR A 197 4.59 2.51 -9.25
CA THR A 197 4.95 1.78 -8.03
C THR A 197 5.68 2.69 -7.02
N LEU A 198 6.51 3.60 -7.49
CA LEU A 198 7.39 4.43 -6.65
C LEU A 198 6.87 5.85 -6.40
N HIS A 199 5.80 6.31 -7.09
CA HIS A 199 5.38 7.72 -7.06
C HIS A 199 5.17 8.26 -5.64
N ASP A 200 4.61 7.45 -4.77
CA ASP A 200 4.23 7.78 -3.40
C ASP A 200 5.24 7.35 -2.32
N ILE A 201 6.41 6.86 -2.69
CA ILE A 201 7.39 6.33 -1.73
C ILE A 201 7.81 7.34 -0.65
N GLY A 202 7.75 8.63 -0.97
CA GLY A 202 8.04 9.71 -0.03
C GLY A 202 7.04 9.78 1.14
N LYS A 203 5.83 9.25 0.99
CA LYS A 203 4.84 9.16 2.07
C LYS A 203 5.33 8.33 3.26
N ALA A 204 6.31 7.44 3.04
CA ALA A 204 6.95 6.71 4.12
C ALA A 204 7.63 7.61 5.18
N ARG A 205 7.95 8.86 4.85
CA ARG A 205 8.54 9.85 5.75
C ARG A 205 7.57 10.91 6.26
N ILE A 206 6.34 10.91 5.80
CA ILE A 206 5.29 11.75 6.34
C ILE A 206 4.93 11.26 7.75
N PRO A 207 4.77 12.16 8.74
CA PRO A 207 4.35 11.77 10.08
C PRO A 207 3.03 11.01 10.08
N LEU A 208 2.98 9.85 10.74
CA LEU A 208 1.77 9.00 10.80
C LEU A 208 0.50 9.74 11.27
N PRO A 209 0.55 10.70 12.24
CA PRO A 209 -0.64 11.45 12.60
C PRO A 209 -1.24 12.29 11.46
N ILE A 210 -0.44 12.64 10.46
CA ILE A 210 -0.90 13.36 9.26
C ILE A 210 -1.35 12.35 8.20
N LEU A 211 -0.53 11.32 7.95
CA LEU A 211 -0.81 10.29 6.93
C LEU A 211 -2.11 9.53 7.22
N ASP A 212 -2.33 9.15 8.49
CA ASP A 212 -3.48 8.35 8.94
C ASP A 212 -4.60 9.20 9.55
N LYS A 213 -4.60 10.51 9.32
CA LYS A 213 -5.60 11.41 9.90
C LYS A 213 -7.00 11.08 9.38
N PRO A 214 -7.96 10.78 10.29
CA PRO A 214 -9.34 10.56 9.89
C PRO A 214 -10.04 11.90 9.62
N GLY A 215 -9.97 12.39 8.39
CA GLY A 215 -10.62 13.64 7.99
C GLY A 215 -9.73 14.53 7.12
N ALA A 216 -10.16 15.76 6.89
CA ALA A 216 -9.40 16.73 6.12
C ALA A 216 -8.12 17.17 6.85
N LEU A 217 -7.06 17.37 6.10
CA LEU A 217 -5.83 17.98 6.59
C LEU A 217 -6.05 19.48 6.79
N ASP A 218 -5.45 20.04 7.83
CA ASP A 218 -5.36 21.49 7.94
C ASP A 218 -4.29 22.05 6.97
N PRO A 219 -4.21 23.40 6.77
CA PRO A 219 -3.26 23.96 5.80
C PRO A 219 -1.79 23.62 6.08
N THR A 220 -1.40 23.46 7.34
CA THR A 220 -0.02 23.10 7.72
C THR A 220 0.26 21.62 7.43
N GLU A 221 -0.67 20.75 7.77
CA GLU A 221 -0.58 19.33 7.48
C GLU A 221 -0.59 19.05 5.97
N GLU A 222 -1.39 19.83 5.22
CA GLU A 222 -1.40 19.74 3.76
C GLU A 222 -0.06 20.13 3.15
N GLN A 223 0.59 21.19 3.65
CA GLN A 223 1.94 21.57 3.22
C GLN A 223 2.95 20.45 3.48
N ILE A 224 2.87 19.79 4.63
CA ILE A 224 3.72 18.64 4.95
C ILE A 224 3.42 17.49 4.00
N MET A 225 2.16 17.17 3.76
CA MET A 225 1.75 16.12 2.81
C MET A 225 2.26 16.39 1.41
N ARG A 226 2.17 17.64 0.92
CA ARG A 226 2.67 18.05 -0.41
C ARG A 226 4.18 17.93 -0.58
N CYS A 227 4.94 17.66 0.49
CA CYS A 227 6.39 17.43 0.37
C CYS A 227 6.72 16.00 -0.10
N HIS A 228 5.77 15.04 -0.12
CA HIS A 228 6.10 13.65 -0.44
C HIS A 228 6.74 13.43 -1.83
N PRO A 229 6.40 14.19 -2.90
CA PRO A 229 7.06 13.99 -4.20
C PRO A 229 8.54 14.37 -4.13
N VAL A 230 8.87 15.49 -3.47
CA VAL A 230 10.25 15.93 -3.25
C VAL A 230 11.02 14.93 -2.39
N ILE A 231 10.40 14.45 -1.31
CA ILE A 231 11.00 13.44 -0.44
C ILE A 231 11.26 12.14 -1.22
N GLY A 232 10.29 11.70 -2.03
CA GLY A 232 10.42 10.51 -2.88
C GLY A 232 11.58 10.66 -3.87
N TYR A 233 11.65 11.78 -4.57
CA TYR A 233 12.76 12.11 -5.44
C TYR A 233 14.11 12.06 -4.70
N ASP A 234 14.21 12.70 -3.52
CA ASP A 234 15.45 12.74 -2.72
C ASP A 234 15.88 11.35 -2.20
N VAL A 235 14.94 10.46 -1.97
CA VAL A 235 15.23 9.07 -1.61
C VAL A 235 15.77 8.31 -2.81
N LEU A 236 15.07 8.40 -3.95
CA LEU A 236 15.36 7.59 -5.13
C LEU A 236 16.59 8.05 -5.90
N ARG A 237 16.89 9.36 -5.98
CA ARG A 237 18.09 9.89 -6.67
C ARG A 237 19.41 9.40 -6.08
N ARG A 238 19.38 8.77 -4.92
CA ARG A 238 20.54 8.12 -4.27
C ARG A 238 20.85 6.75 -4.84
N LEU A 239 19.94 6.20 -5.64
CA LEU A 239 20.11 4.89 -6.28
C LEU A 239 20.84 5.08 -7.61
N PRO A 240 22.00 4.43 -7.82
CA PRO A 240 22.83 4.69 -9.00
C PRO A 240 22.18 4.27 -10.32
N GLU A 241 21.26 3.33 -10.29
CA GLU A 241 20.63 2.72 -11.47
C GLU A 241 19.21 3.21 -11.75
N ILE A 242 18.71 4.20 -10.99
CA ILE A 242 17.35 4.73 -11.19
C ILE A 242 17.28 5.51 -12.53
N ASN A 243 16.27 5.19 -13.32
CA ASN A 243 16.03 5.91 -14.57
C ASN A 243 15.62 7.37 -14.29
N PRO A 244 16.24 8.38 -14.92
CA PRO A 244 15.92 9.80 -14.74
C PRO A 244 14.45 10.15 -15.02
N GLU A 245 13.79 9.47 -15.98
CA GLU A 245 12.37 9.70 -16.27
C GLU A 245 11.46 9.22 -15.12
N ILE A 246 11.85 8.15 -14.42
CA ILE A 246 11.14 7.69 -13.23
C ILE A 246 11.31 8.71 -12.10
N LEU A 247 12.51 9.27 -11.91
CA LEU A 247 12.73 10.34 -10.94
C LEU A 247 11.89 11.57 -11.23
N ASP A 248 11.82 11.97 -12.51
CA ASP A 248 10.97 13.05 -12.99
C ASP A 248 9.49 12.79 -12.65
N ALA A 249 9.00 11.59 -12.97
CA ALA A 249 7.63 11.21 -12.71
C ALA A 249 7.30 11.20 -11.21
N VAL A 250 8.17 10.66 -10.35
CA VAL A 250 7.97 10.66 -8.89
C VAL A 250 7.91 12.08 -8.33
N ARG A 251 8.75 13.00 -8.85
CA ARG A 251 8.77 14.39 -8.38
C ARG A 251 7.54 15.19 -8.84
N HIS A 252 7.04 14.93 -10.06
CA HIS A 252 6.12 15.82 -10.74
C HIS A 252 4.72 15.24 -10.99
N HIS A 253 4.37 14.07 -10.43
CA HIS A 253 3.05 13.43 -10.65
C HIS A 253 1.86 14.25 -10.13
N HIS A 254 2.09 15.31 -9.38
CA HIS A 254 1.08 16.28 -8.95
C HIS A 254 1.16 17.62 -9.68
N GLU A 255 1.95 17.71 -10.76
CA GLU A 255 1.97 18.88 -11.60
C GLU A 255 0.80 18.88 -12.58
N TYR A 256 0.32 20.07 -12.92
CA TYR A 256 -0.76 20.30 -13.88
C TYR A 256 -0.26 21.19 -15.01
N LEU A 257 -0.79 20.99 -16.24
CA LEU A 257 -0.33 21.67 -17.44
C LEU A 257 -0.47 23.21 -17.37
N ASP A 258 -1.40 23.71 -16.54
CA ASP A 258 -1.64 25.14 -16.30
C ASP A 258 -0.72 25.78 -15.25
N GLY A 259 0.19 25.02 -14.66
CA GLY A 259 1.10 25.49 -13.60
C GLY A 259 0.47 25.57 -12.21
N SER A 260 -0.76 25.10 -12.01
CA SER A 260 -1.44 25.11 -10.71
C SER A 260 -1.06 23.89 -9.81
N GLY A 261 -0.20 23.00 -10.31
CA GLY A 261 0.30 21.83 -9.61
C GLY A 261 1.39 22.13 -8.59
N TYR A 262 2.05 21.10 -8.11
CA TYR A 262 3.18 21.16 -7.18
C TYR A 262 4.13 19.97 -7.44
N PRO A 263 5.40 20.03 -7.02
CA PRO A 263 6.06 21.02 -6.15
C PRO A 263 6.66 22.23 -6.87
N ASP A 264 6.88 22.16 -8.18
CA ASP A 264 7.67 23.13 -8.94
C ASP A 264 6.81 24.07 -9.81
N ALA A 265 5.49 23.90 -9.82
CA ALA A 265 4.50 24.65 -10.60
C ALA A 265 4.86 24.67 -12.11
N LEU A 266 5.20 23.50 -12.66
CA LEU A 266 5.58 23.30 -14.05
C LEU A 266 4.38 23.53 -14.97
N THR A 267 4.66 24.04 -16.19
CA THR A 267 3.68 24.21 -17.26
C THR A 267 3.84 23.15 -18.35
N ALA A 268 2.85 23.01 -19.22
CA ALA A 268 2.75 21.95 -20.23
C ALA A 268 4.06 21.60 -20.97
N PRO A 269 4.89 22.55 -21.44
CA PRO A 269 6.15 22.23 -22.14
C PRO A 269 7.21 21.55 -21.28
N GLN A 270 7.08 21.64 -19.95
CA GLN A 270 8.05 21.14 -18.97
C GLN A 270 7.66 19.77 -18.41
N ILE A 271 6.42 19.34 -18.62
CA ILE A 271 5.85 18.09 -18.07
C ILE A 271 5.98 16.99 -19.11
N SER A 272 6.76 15.95 -18.80
CA SER A 272 7.00 14.82 -19.69
C SER A 272 5.74 13.97 -19.87
N ASP A 273 5.68 13.19 -20.96
CA ASP A 273 4.55 12.30 -21.24
C ASP A 273 4.38 11.25 -20.14
N LEU A 274 5.47 10.74 -19.57
CA LEU A 274 5.43 9.80 -18.46
C LEU A 274 4.71 10.39 -17.24
N VAL A 275 5.01 11.66 -16.92
CA VAL A 275 4.32 12.39 -15.83
C VAL A 275 2.84 12.55 -16.15
N ARG A 276 2.47 12.96 -17.38
CA ARG A 276 1.05 13.14 -17.78
C ARG A 276 0.24 11.86 -17.64
N LEU A 277 0.79 10.73 -18.10
CA LEU A 277 0.16 9.41 -17.99
C LEU A 277 -0.01 8.99 -16.53
N LEU A 278 1.03 9.18 -15.73
CA LEU A 278 0.99 8.87 -14.29
C LEU A 278 -0.02 9.73 -13.54
N THR A 279 -0.05 11.05 -13.80
CA THR A 279 -1.00 11.98 -13.18
C THR A 279 -2.45 11.59 -13.46
N ILE A 280 -2.78 11.25 -14.72
CA ILE A 280 -4.14 10.77 -15.08
C ILE A 280 -4.47 9.48 -14.33
N SER A 281 -3.53 8.54 -14.28
CA SER A 281 -3.71 7.23 -13.62
C SER A 281 -3.89 7.38 -12.10
N ASP A 282 -3.11 8.25 -11.46
CA ASP A 282 -3.18 8.55 -10.04
C ASP A 282 -4.53 9.19 -9.66
N ILE A 283 -4.95 10.23 -10.38
CA ILE A 283 -6.24 10.88 -10.13
C ILE A 283 -7.39 9.89 -10.28
N PHE A 284 -7.40 9.10 -11.36
CA PHE A 284 -8.44 8.11 -11.57
C PHE A 284 -8.47 7.06 -10.45
N ALA A 285 -7.32 6.50 -10.10
CA ALA A 285 -7.20 5.52 -9.02
C ALA A 285 -7.67 6.09 -7.68
N ALA A 286 -7.27 7.32 -7.34
CA ALA A 286 -7.71 7.99 -6.12
C ALA A 286 -9.23 8.24 -6.07
N LEU A 287 -9.89 8.42 -7.21
CA LEU A 287 -11.34 8.62 -7.30
C LEU A 287 -12.13 7.32 -7.13
N VAL A 288 -11.64 6.21 -7.69
CA VAL A 288 -12.30 4.89 -7.61
C VAL A 288 -11.90 4.07 -6.39
N GLU A 289 -10.91 4.56 -5.61
CA GLU A 289 -10.45 3.95 -4.37
C GLU A 289 -11.51 4.04 -3.27
N LEU A 290 -11.75 2.92 -2.59
CA LEU A 290 -12.62 2.87 -1.42
C LEU A 290 -11.85 3.37 -0.19
N ARG A 291 -12.17 4.55 0.31
CA ARG A 291 -11.56 5.11 1.52
C ARG A 291 -12.54 5.10 2.71
N PRO A 292 -12.07 4.90 3.95
CA PRO A 292 -12.95 4.85 5.14
C PRO A 292 -13.85 6.09 5.32
N TYR A 293 -13.44 7.23 4.76
CA TYR A 293 -14.10 8.53 4.94
C TYR A 293 -14.70 9.12 3.67
N ARG A 294 -14.53 8.42 2.52
CA ARG A 294 -15.07 8.86 1.23
C ARG A 294 -15.55 7.63 0.46
N PRO A 295 -16.83 7.58 0.06
CA PRO A 295 -17.31 6.53 -0.84
C PRO A 295 -16.53 6.58 -2.16
N ALA A 296 -16.19 5.42 -2.70
CA ALA A 296 -15.68 5.31 -4.06
C ALA A 296 -16.76 5.82 -5.02
N ILE A 297 -16.37 6.63 -6.00
CA ILE A 297 -17.28 6.98 -7.10
C ILE A 297 -17.18 5.93 -8.21
N SER A 298 -18.20 5.90 -9.07
CA SER A 298 -18.21 5.01 -10.23
C SER A 298 -17.07 5.37 -11.20
N ARG A 299 -16.61 4.38 -11.98
CA ARG A 299 -15.60 4.61 -13.03
C ARG A 299 -16.07 5.67 -14.05
N GLN A 300 -17.36 5.70 -14.37
CA GLN A 300 -17.96 6.72 -15.24
C GLN A 300 -17.84 8.13 -14.64
N GLU A 301 -18.14 8.28 -13.34
CA GLU A 301 -18.01 9.57 -12.67
C GLU A 301 -16.54 9.98 -12.55
N ALA A 302 -15.62 9.06 -12.24
CA ALA A 302 -14.20 9.32 -12.21
C ALA A 302 -13.67 9.79 -13.58
N TYR A 303 -14.09 9.14 -14.67
CA TYR A 303 -13.73 9.56 -16.02
C TYR A 303 -14.30 10.95 -16.36
N ARG A 304 -15.55 11.23 -16.00
CA ARG A 304 -16.13 12.58 -16.18
C ARG A 304 -15.32 13.65 -15.45
N HIS A 305 -14.88 13.37 -14.21
CA HIS A 305 -13.99 14.30 -13.49
C HIS A 305 -12.68 14.57 -14.23
N LEU A 306 -12.05 13.55 -14.83
CA LEU A 306 -10.86 13.76 -15.66
C LEU A 306 -11.17 14.68 -16.86
N CYS A 307 -12.31 14.48 -17.53
CA CYS A 307 -12.71 15.35 -18.64
C CYS A 307 -12.96 16.80 -18.21
N GLU A 308 -13.47 17.03 -16.98
CA GLU A 308 -13.72 18.37 -16.43
C GLU A 308 -12.42 19.11 -16.03
N MET A 309 -11.28 18.44 -16.00
CA MET A 309 -9.97 19.05 -15.68
C MET A 309 -9.29 19.66 -16.91
N GLU A 310 -10.07 20.40 -17.73
CA GLU A 310 -9.55 21.13 -18.89
C GLU A 310 -8.43 22.10 -18.49
N GLY A 311 -7.39 22.16 -19.30
CA GLY A 311 -6.19 22.98 -19.05
C GLY A 311 -5.23 22.38 -18.01
N LYS A 312 -5.66 21.46 -17.17
CA LYS A 312 -4.81 20.78 -16.18
C LYS A 312 -4.23 19.46 -16.68
N LEU A 313 -5.04 18.68 -17.39
CA LEU A 313 -4.65 17.41 -17.98
C LEU A 313 -4.59 17.51 -19.49
N GLU A 314 -3.73 16.65 -20.10
CA GLU A 314 -3.69 16.50 -21.56
C GLU A 314 -4.97 15.84 -22.05
N GLN A 315 -5.85 16.59 -22.69
CA GLN A 315 -7.17 16.12 -23.06
C GLN A 315 -7.15 14.98 -24.08
N SER A 316 -6.18 14.94 -24.98
CA SER A 316 -5.99 13.84 -25.91
C SER A 316 -5.66 12.52 -25.18
N LEU A 317 -4.89 12.57 -24.10
CA LEU A 317 -4.61 11.42 -23.24
C LEU A 317 -5.83 11.03 -22.39
N VAL A 318 -6.60 12.00 -21.89
CA VAL A 318 -7.85 11.74 -21.17
C VAL A 318 -8.87 11.06 -22.11
N GLU A 319 -8.97 11.49 -23.36
CA GLU A 319 -9.83 10.84 -24.36
C GLU A 319 -9.38 9.40 -24.64
N ALA A 320 -8.09 9.19 -24.85
CA ALA A 320 -7.50 7.84 -25.02
C ALA A 320 -7.73 6.95 -23.78
N PHE A 321 -7.70 7.52 -22.58
CA PHE A 321 -7.94 6.80 -21.32
C PHE A 321 -9.38 6.27 -21.18
N ARG A 322 -10.30 6.68 -22.03
CA ARG A 322 -11.73 6.29 -21.99
C ARG A 322 -11.91 4.77 -21.97
N THR A 323 -11.19 4.04 -22.81
CA THR A 323 -11.26 2.58 -22.88
C THR A 323 -10.89 1.96 -21.56
N VAL A 324 -9.78 2.39 -20.97
CA VAL A 324 -9.32 1.94 -19.65
C VAL A 324 -10.33 2.25 -18.57
N ALA A 325 -10.88 3.46 -18.58
CA ALA A 325 -11.84 3.91 -17.57
C ALA A 325 -13.18 3.15 -17.63
N LEU A 326 -13.71 2.84 -18.83
CA LEU A 326 -15.09 2.39 -19.00
C LEU A 326 -15.25 0.93 -19.43
N VAL A 327 -14.24 0.32 -20.04
CA VAL A 327 -14.34 -1.00 -20.70
C VAL A 327 -13.42 -2.04 -20.08
N ALA A 328 -12.18 -1.67 -19.73
CA ALA A 328 -11.13 -2.59 -19.26
C ALA A 328 -11.42 -3.30 -17.95
#